data_7436055cf360526e05a51bc02b8fa6f0
#
_entry.id   7436055cf360526e05a51bc02b8fa6f0
#
_cell.length_a   1.000
_cell.length_b   1.000
_cell.length_c   1.000
_cell.angle_alpha   90.00
_cell.angle_beta   90.00
_cell.angle_gamma   90.00
#
_symmetry.space_group_name_H-M   'P 1'
#
loop_
_entity.id
_entity.type
_entity.pdbx_description
1 polymer ?
#
loop_
_entity_poly.entity_id
_entity_poly.type
_entity_poly.pdbx_seq_one_letter_code
_entity_poly.pdbx_strand_id
1 'polypeptide(L)'
;MDKTPVNISPNLIKHYADYLRLELSLSDNSVEAYCHDVNLFLQYLEVEKISADINTITQETIDNFFAYLFDLSIGATSQARILSGLKSFWRYLTQENLTETDPTLLIPSPSMGRHLPEVLSYEEIQKMIDSIDLSQPTGHRNKAMIEVMYGCGLRVSELIGLQISDIYRNDGFLRIIGKGSKERLVPIGDSSLKILFQYIEGARLHITPKPKFTDTVFLNSRGTSLTRQMVFLIVKDLAEKNGITKVISPHTFRHSFATHLLEGGANLLAVQQMLGHASVSTTEIYTHISDELLRDTLTSYHPRFRKI
;
A
#
# COMPACT_ATOMS: atom_id res chain seq x y z
N MET A 1 20.86 2.05 -42.97
CA MET A 1 21.80 1.22 -42.16
C MET A 1 20.95 0.20 -41.45
N ASP A 2 21.09 -1.07 -41.81
CA ASP A 2 20.39 -2.14 -41.10
C ASP A 2 20.90 -2.16 -39.63
N LYS A 3 20.01 -1.77 -38.70
CA LYS A 3 20.33 -1.87 -37.29
C LYS A 3 20.37 -3.34 -36.88
N THR A 4 21.39 -3.73 -36.15
CA THR A 4 21.47 -5.07 -35.58
C THR A 4 20.20 -5.33 -34.76
N PRO A 5 19.50 -6.45 -34.94
CA PRO A 5 18.28 -6.74 -34.19
C PRO A 5 18.59 -6.83 -32.68
N VAL A 6 17.83 -6.09 -31.89
CA VAL A 6 17.94 -6.12 -30.42
C VAL A 6 16.68 -6.77 -29.86
N ASN A 7 16.82 -8.02 -29.44
CA ASN A 7 15.68 -8.78 -28.91
C ASN A 7 15.46 -8.52 -27.42
N ILE A 8 14.20 -8.44 -27.01
CA ILE A 8 13.84 -8.47 -25.60
C ILE A 8 14.24 -9.86 -25.06
N SER A 9 15.26 -9.88 -24.23
CA SER A 9 15.86 -11.09 -23.68
C SER A 9 15.87 -11.05 -22.15
N PRO A 10 15.98 -12.19 -21.46
CA PRO A 10 16.13 -12.23 -20.01
C PRO A 10 17.31 -11.38 -19.51
N ASN A 11 18.40 -11.29 -20.28
CA ASN A 11 19.55 -10.44 -19.94
C ASN A 11 19.21 -8.95 -20.02
N LEU A 12 18.49 -8.53 -21.08
CA LEU A 12 18.03 -7.15 -21.23
C LEU A 12 17.07 -6.75 -20.09
N ILE A 13 16.16 -7.65 -19.70
CA ILE A 13 15.25 -7.42 -18.56
C ILE A 13 16.02 -7.32 -17.24
N LYS A 14 17.12 -8.07 -17.08
CA LYS A 14 18.01 -7.95 -15.91
C LYS A 14 18.69 -6.59 -15.85
N HIS A 15 19.24 -6.10 -16.97
CA HIS A 15 19.84 -4.76 -17.03
C HIS A 15 18.78 -3.67 -16.76
N TYR A 16 17.56 -3.84 -17.27
CA TYR A 16 16.45 -2.96 -16.94
C TYR A 16 16.12 -2.97 -15.42
N ALA A 17 16.14 -4.14 -14.80
CA ALA A 17 15.96 -4.25 -13.34
C ALA A 17 17.04 -3.49 -12.56
N ASP A 18 18.28 -3.56 -13.01
CA ASP A 18 19.40 -2.83 -12.40
C ASP A 18 19.26 -1.32 -12.60
N TYR A 19 18.86 -0.85 -13.78
CA TYR A 19 18.52 0.54 -14.05
C TYR A 19 17.40 1.04 -13.11
N LEU A 20 16.31 0.26 -12.93
CA LEU A 20 15.20 0.63 -12.04
C LEU A 20 15.66 0.78 -10.57
N ARG A 21 16.62 -0.06 -10.12
CA ARG A 21 17.16 0.01 -8.76
C ARG A 21 18.14 1.17 -8.58
N LEU A 22 19.11 1.28 -9.48
CA LEU A 22 20.28 2.15 -9.31
C LEU A 22 19.99 3.60 -9.72
N GLU A 23 19.32 3.79 -10.87
CA GLU A 23 19.07 5.12 -11.40
C GLU A 23 17.73 5.69 -10.88
N LEU A 24 16.66 4.88 -10.83
CA LEU A 24 15.35 5.35 -10.39
C LEU A 24 15.09 5.10 -8.91
N SER A 25 15.98 4.43 -8.19
CA SER A 25 15.86 4.12 -6.76
C SER A 25 14.49 3.49 -6.40
N LEU A 26 13.97 2.63 -7.27
CA LEU A 26 12.68 1.97 -7.04
C LEU A 26 12.82 0.85 -6.00
N SER A 27 11.72 0.60 -5.26
CA SER A 27 11.66 -0.53 -4.34
C SER A 27 11.65 -1.87 -5.09
N ASP A 28 12.16 -2.94 -4.47
CA ASP A 28 12.19 -4.29 -5.07
C ASP A 28 10.82 -4.73 -5.58
N ASN A 29 9.74 -4.48 -4.84
CA ASN A 29 8.38 -4.78 -5.29
C ASN A 29 7.99 -4.01 -6.58
N SER A 30 8.47 -2.78 -6.76
CA SER A 30 8.22 -2.00 -7.98
C SER A 30 9.05 -2.51 -9.15
N VAL A 31 10.31 -2.88 -8.88
CA VAL A 31 11.20 -3.49 -9.88
C VAL A 31 10.61 -4.82 -10.37
N GLU A 32 10.20 -5.68 -9.43
CA GLU A 32 9.58 -6.96 -9.75
C GLU A 32 8.30 -6.78 -10.59
N ALA A 33 7.43 -5.84 -10.21
CA ALA A 33 6.21 -5.55 -10.95
C ALA A 33 6.49 -5.07 -12.38
N TYR A 34 7.45 -4.16 -12.57
CA TYR A 34 7.79 -3.62 -13.89
C TYR A 34 8.47 -4.67 -14.78
N CYS A 35 9.36 -5.49 -14.21
CA CYS A 35 9.95 -6.61 -14.94
C CYS A 35 8.89 -7.67 -15.30
N HIS A 36 7.93 -7.92 -14.41
CA HIS A 36 6.80 -8.81 -14.70
C HIS A 36 5.95 -8.29 -15.86
N ASP A 37 5.71 -6.98 -15.95
CA ASP A 37 4.95 -6.38 -17.04
C ASP A 37 5.63 -6.57 -18.41
N VAL A 38 6.97 -6.40 -18.45
CA VAL A 38 7.76 -6.66 -19.67
C VAL A 38 7.75 -8.15 -20.03
N ASN A 39 7.88 -9.05 -19.04
CA ASN A 39 7.79 -10.50 -19.28
C ASN A 39 6.40 -10.91 -19.79
N LEU A 40 5.32 -10.29 -19.30
CA LEU A 40 3.96 -10.56 -19.78
C LEU A 40 3.81 -10.16 -21.25
N PHE A 41 4.38 -9.02 -21.64
CA PHE A 41 4.41 -8.60 -23.04
C PHE A 41 5.24 -9.56 -23.90
N LEU A 42 6.40 -10.00 -23.41
CA LEU A 42 7.23 -11.01 -24.13
C LEU A 42 6.47 -12.32 -24.35
N GLN A 43 5.73 -12.81 -23.35
CA GLN A 43 4.88 -13.99 -23.49
C GLN A 43 3.80 -13.81 -24.56
N TYR A 44 3.18 -12.62 -24.62
CA TYR A 44 2.23 -12.30 -25.68
C TYR A 44 2.89 -12.37 -27.06
N LEU A 45 4.07 -11.77 -27.24
CA LEU A 45 4.80 -11.84 -28.51
C LEU A 45 5.10 -13.29 -28.93
N GLU A 46 5.46 -14.15 -27.97
CA GLU A 46 5.69 -15.58 -28.23
C GLU A 46 4.42 -16.31 -28.66
N VAL A 47 3.28 -16.07 -27.99
CA VAL A 47 1.98 -16.67 -28.31
C VAL A 47 1.52 -16.28 -29.71
N GLU A 48 1.63 -14.99 -30.06
CA GLU A 48 1.23 -14.45 -31.36
C GLU A 48 2.30 -14.65 -32.44
N LYS A 49 3.46 -15.26 -32.12
CA LYS A 49 4.60 -15.48 -33.04
C LYS A 49 5.13 -14.16 -33.65
N ILE A 50 5.09 -13.10 -32.89
CA ILE A 50 5.63 -11.79 -33.26
C ILE A 50 7.11 -11.74 -32.87
N SER A 51 7.95 -11.10 -33.68
CA SER A 51 9.36 -10.91 -33.36
C SER A 51 9.52 -10.08 -32.09
N ALA A 52 10.40 -10.52 -31.17
CA ALA A 52 10.77 -9.77 -29.98
C ALA A 52 11.84 -8.70 -30.25
N ASP A 53 12.19 -8.42 -31.50
CA ASP A 53 13.10 -7.31 -31.84
C ASP A 53 12.42 -5.96 -31.59
N ILE A 54 13.00 -5.16 -30.67
CA ILE A 54 12.47 -3.87 -30.25
C ILE A 54 12.26 -2.88 -31.41
N ASN A 55 13.01 -3.02 -32.49
CA ASN A 55 12.90 -2.14 -33.65
C ASN A 55 11.71 -2.50 -34.56
N THR A 56 11.12 -3.67 -34.39
CA THR A 56 9.94 -4.13 -35.17
C THR A 56 8.63 -3.96 -34.42
N ILE A 57 8.69 -3.68 -33.11
CA ILE A 57 7.51 -3.47 -32.28
C ILE A 57 6.92 -2.09 -32.59
N THR A 58 5.67 -2.08 -33.01
CA THR A 58 4.92 -0.87 -33.36
C THR A 58 3.88 -0.52 -32.29
N GLN A 59 3.31 0.68 -32.38
CA GLN A 59 2.15 1.06 -31.56
C GLN A 59 1.00 0.04 -31.73
N GLU A 60 0.72 -0.40 -32.95
CA GLU A 60 -0.31 -1.40 -33.25
C GLU A 60 -0.06 -2.72 -32.48
N THR A 61 1.21 -3.15 -32.38
CA THR A 61 1.58 -4.34 -31.61
C THR A 61 1.21 -4.18 -30.13
N ILE A 62 1.43 -2.99 -29.57
CA ILE A 62 1.09 -2.69 -28.17
C ILE A 62 -0.44 -2.58 -28.00
N ASP A 63 -1.15 -1.94 -28.94
CA ASP A 63 -2.61 -1.84 -28.90
C ASP A 63 -3.26 -3.24 -28.94
N ASN A 64 -2.77 -4.12 -29.82
CA ASN A 64 -3.22 -5.51 -29.89
C ASN A 64 -2.92 -6.30 -28.60
N PHE A 65 -1.78 -6.04 -27.95
CA PHE A 65 -1.49 -6.60 -26.64
C PHE A 65 -2.53 -6.18 -25.58
N PHE A 66 -2.92 -4.92 -25.55
CA PHE A 66 -3.95 -4.44 -24.63
C PHE A 66 -5.33 -4.99 -24.95
N ALA A 67 -5.67 -5.18 -26.24
CA ALA A 67 -6.88 -5.89 -26.64
C ALA A 67 -6.87 -7.34 -26.15
N TYR A 68 -5.75 -8.06 -26.29
CA TYR A 68 -5.55 -9.40 -25.77
C TYR A 68 -5.72 -9.45 -24.23
N LEU A 69 -5.17 -8.49 -23.49
CA LEU A 69 -5.35 -8.40 -22.04
C LEU A 69 -6.82 -8.16 -21.66
N PHE A 70 -7.54 -7.36 -22.45
CA PHE A 70 -8.97 -7.14 -22.25
C PHE A 70 -9.78 -8.43 -22.43
N ASP A 71 -9.50 -9.21 -23.47
CA ASP A 71 -10.14 -10.51 -23.73
C ASP A 71 -9.87 -11.51 -22.60
N LEU A 72 -8.70 -11.43 -21.96
CA LEU A 72 -8.37 -12.19 -20.75
C LEU A 72 -9.02 -11.63 -19.47
N SER A 73 -9.92 -10.65 -19.58
CA SER A 73 -10.61 -10.01 -18.45
C SER A 73 -9.67 -9.31 -17.45
N ILE A 74 -8.51 -8.83 -17.90
CA ILE A 74 -7.61 -8.01 -17.10
C ILE A 74 -8.22 -6.62 -16.95
N GLY A 75 -8.51 -6.21 -15.71
CA GLY A 75 -9.19 -4.94 -15.42
C GLY A 75 -8.38 -3.70 -15.79
N ALA A 76 -9.04 -2.58 -16.08
CA ALA A 76 -8.46 -1.32 -16.54
C ALA A 76 -7.33 -0.78 -15.64
N THR A 77 -7.46 -0.92 -14.31
CA THR A 77 -6.41 -0.53 -13.36
C THR A 77 -5.11 -1.32 -13.55
N SER A 78 -5.23 -2.63 -13.78
CA SER A 78 -4.08 -3.49 -14.06
C SER A 78 -3.45 -3.16 -15.41
N GLN A 79 -4.28 -2.93 -16.43
CA GLN A 79 -3.81 -2.51 -17.76
C GLN A 79 -3.07 -1.17 -17.70
N ALA A 80 -3.57 -0.18 -16.96
CA ALA A 80 -2.89 1.11 -16.76
C ALA A 80 -1.53 0.95 -16.08
N ARG A 81 -1.42 0.04 -15.10
CA ARG A 81 -0.15 -0.29 -14.45
C ARG A 81 0.82 -0.95 -15.43
N ILE A 82 0.36 -1.94 -16.20
CA ILE A 82 1.17 -2.63 -17.22
C ILE A 82 1.66 -1.62 -18.26
N LEU A 83 0.81 -0.73 -18.75
CA LEU A 83 1.22 0.34 -19.67
C LEU A 83 2.32 1.22 -19.07
N SER A 84 2.22 1.56 -17.78
CA SER A 84 3.25 2.33 -17.10
C SER A 84 4.59 1.57 -17.02
N GLY A 85 4.55 0.25 -16.82
CA GLY A 85 5.72 -0.63 -16.86
C GLY A 85 6.37 -0.65 -18.24
N LEU A 86 5.57 -0.82 -19.30
CA LEU A 86 6.05 -0.79 -20.69
C LEU A 86 6.62 0.59 -21.06
N LYS A 87 5.94 1.69 -20.72
CA LYS A 87 6.48 3.06 -20.94
C LYS A 87 7.82 3.28 -20.25
N SER A 88 7.97 2.74 -19.03
CA SER A 88 9.25 2.80 -18.32
C SER A 88 10.34 1.99 -19.03
N PHE A 89 10.00 0.81 -19.56
CA PHE A 89 10.93 -0.03 -20.29
C PHE A 89 11.40 0.61 -21.60
N TRP A 90 10.48 1.18 -22.42
CA TRP A 90 10.84 1.86 -23.64
C TRP A 90 11.65 3.13 -23.39
N ARG A 91 11.37 3.87 -22.31
CA ARG A 91 12.21 4.99 -21.88
C ARG A 91 13.65 4.54 -21.58
N TYR A 92 13.82 3.43 -20.86
CA TYR A 92 15.12 2.82 -20.61
C TYR A 92 15.84 2.48 -21.93
N LEU A 93 15.16 1.79 -22.86
CA LEU A 93 15.75 1.43 -24.15
C LEU A 93 16.22 2.67 -24.96
N THR A 94 15.44 3.76 -24.92
CA THR A 94 15.77 5.01 -25.58
C THR A 94 16.98 5.70 -24.92
N GLN A 95 17.04 5.70 -23.59
CA GLN A 95 18.16 6.28 -22.83
C GLN A 95 19.47 5.53 -23.07
N GLU A 96 19.42 4.21 -23.19
CA GLU A 96 20.57 3.36 -23.53
C GLU A 96 20.91 3.35 -25.03
N ASN A 97 20.21 4.15 -25.83
CA ASN A 97 20.38 4.21 -27.30
C ASN A 97 20.17 2.87 -28.00
N LEU A 98 19.36 1.96 -27.43
CA LEU A 98 19.02 0.67 -28.01
C LEU A 98 17.91 0.79 -29.07
N THR A 99 17.09 1.82 -28.97
CA THR A 99 16.06 2.20 -29.97
C THR A 99 15.92 3.71 -30.07
N GLU A 100 15.46 4.19 -31.23
CA GLU A 100 15.11 5.61 -31.46
C GLU A 100 13.61 5.86 -31.35
N THR A 101 12.80 4.79 -31.32
CA THR A 101 11.34 4.88 -31.33
C THR A 101 10.74 4.35 -30.05
N ASP A 102 9.71 5.02 -29.54
CA ASP A 102 8.91 4.57 -28.42
C ASP A 102 7.47 4.32 -28.86
N PRO A 103 7.08 3.04 -29.13
CA PRO A 103 5.73 2.70 -29.57
C PRO A 103 4.66 2.92 -28.50
N THR A 104 5.06 3.19 -27.24
CA THR A 104 4.12 3.40 -26.14
C THR A 104 3.75 4.86 -25.94
N LEU A 105 4.45 5.79 -26.62
CA LEU A 105 4.37 7.23 -26.35
C LEU A 105 2.95 7.78 -26.49
N LEU A 106 2.27 7.43 -27.60
CA LEU A 106 0.94 7.95 -27.93
C LEU A 106 -0.21 7.12 -27.36
N ILE A 107 0.07 6.01 -26.67
CA ILE A 107 -0.98 5.16 -26.11
C ILE A 107 -1.58 5.85 -24.88
N PRO A 108 -2.89 6.17 -24.91
CA PRO A 108 -3.56 6.77 -23.75
C PRO A 108 -3.66 5.75 -22.61
N SER A 109 -3.53 6.21 -21.38
CA SER A 109 -3.84 5.35 -20.24
C SER A 109 -5.31 4.95 -20.29
N PRO A 110 -5.65 3.67 -20.06
CA PRO A 110 -7.04 3.23 -19.94
C PRO A 110 -7.80 4.15 -19.00
N SER A 111 -8.99 4.60 -19.42
CA SER A 111 -9.80 5.48 -18.59
C SER A 111 -10.28 4.68 -17.38
N MET A 112 -9.71 4.99 -16.23
CA MET A 112 -10.24 4.52 -14.96
C MET A 112 -11.49 5.33 -14.66
N GLY A 113 -12.67 4.70 -14.63
CA GLY A 113 -13.84 5.35 -14.06
C GLY A 113 -13.44 5.88 -12.67
N ARG A 114 -13.72 7.15 -12.38
CA ARG A 114 -13.50 7.71 -11.04
C ARG A 114 -14.45 7.01 -10.06
N HIS A 115 -14.07 5.83 -9.57
CA HIS A 115 -14.64 5.32 -8.33
C HIS A 115 -14.18 6.26 -7.22
N LEU A 116 -15.11 7.02 -6.66
CA LEU A 116 -14.85 7.71 -5.40
C LEU A 116 -14.48 6.63 -4.38
N PRO A 117 -13.34 6.79 -3.68
CA PRO A 117 -12.94 5.81 -2.68
C PRO A 117 -14.06 5.69 -1.63
N GLU A 118 -14.45 4.47 -1.33
CA GLU A 118 -15.46 4.22 -0.30
C GLU A 118 -14.89 4.57 1.08
N VAL A 119 -15.68 5.31 1.84
CA VAL A 119 -15.38 5.69 3.23
C VAL A 119 -16.31 4.92 4.15
N LEU A 120 -15.76 4.28 5.19
CA LEU A 120 -16.55 3.74 6.28
C LEU A 120 -16.98 4.87 7.22
N SER A 121 -18.24 4.90 7.64
CA SER A 121 -18.63 5.82 8.70
C SER A 121 -18.05 5.38 10.06
N TYR A 122 -18.06 6.30 11.03
CA TYR A 122 -17.63 5.97 12.39
C TYR A 122 -18.46 4.83 12.99
N GLU A 123 -19.76 4.85 12.76
CA GLU A 123 -20.71 3.85 13.25
C GLU A 123 -20.46 2.47 12.61
N GLU A 124 -20.14 2.42 11.32
CA GLU A 124 -19.77 1.17 10.64
C GLU A 124 -18.49 0.57 11.25
N ILE A 125 -17.46 1.39 11.49
CA ILE A 125 -16.21 0.95 12.12
C ILE A 125 -16.46 0.50 13.56
N GLN A 126 -17.23 1.27 14.33
CA GLN A 126 -17.58 0.90 15.71
C GLN A 126 -18.34 -0.44 15.75
N LYS A 127 -19.30 -0.62 14.85
CA LYS A 127 -20.06 -1.86 14.74
C LYS A 127 -19.17 -3.05 14.41
N MET A 128 -18.19 -2.89 13.51
CA MET A 128 -17.22 -3.93 13.22
C MET A 128 -16.38 -4.28 14.46
N ILE A 129 -15.90 -3.29 15.21
CA ILE A 129 -15.11 -3.49 16.43
C ILE A 129 -15.93 -4.20 17.50
N ASP A 130 -17.17 -3.80 17.71
CA ASP A 130 -18.05 -4.37 18.76
C ASP A 130 -18.53 -5.78 18.42
N SER A 131 -18.58 -6.15 17.15
CA SER A 131 -18.94 -7.50 16.70
C SER A 131 -17.84 -8.54 16.90
N ILE A 132 -16.63 -8.12 17.29
CA ILE A 132 -15.49 -9.05 17.49
C ILE A 132 -15.72 -9.86 18.78
N ASP A 133 -15.81 -11.17 18.63
CA ASP A 133 -15.91 -12.10 19.77
C ASP A 133 -14.60 -12.20 20.52
N LEU A 134 -14.55 -11.62 21.71
CA LEU A 134 -13.37 -11.63 22.57
C LEU A 134 -13.15 -12.97 23.29
N SER A 135 -14.10 -13.90 23.25
CA SER A 135 -13.90 -15.25 23.77
C SER A 135 -12.98 -16.08 22.89
N GLN A 136 -12.85 -15.70 21.64
CA GLN A 136 -11.96 -16.37 20.70
C GLN A 136 -10.50 -15.97 20.90
N PRO A 137 -9.54 -16.90 20.73
CA PRO A 137 -8.12 -16.62 20.93
C PRO A 137 -7.56 -15.47 20.06
N THR A 138 -8.20 -15.23 18.93
CA THR A 138 -7.80 -14.18 17.98
C THR A 138 -8.59 -12.87 18.16
N GLY A 139 -9.63 -12.86 18.99
CA GLY A 139 -10.53 -11.70 19.14
C GLY A 139 -9.80 -10.45 19.63
N HIS A 140 -9.08 -10.56 20.74
CA HIS A 140 -8.31 -9.44 21.29
C HIS A 140 -7.29 -8.87 20.28
N ARG A 141 -6.61 -9.76 19.52
CA ARG A 141 -5.70 -9.35 18.45
C ARG A 141 -6.44 -8.58 17.36
N ASN A 142 -7.54 -9.12 16.86
CA ASN A 142 -8.29 -8.51 15.76
C ASN A 142 -8.86 -7.16 16.19
N LYS A 143 -9.35 -7.03 17.42
CA LYS A 143 -9.83 -5.78 17.99
C LYS A 143 -8.71 -4.74 18.05
N ALA A 144 -7.57 -5.08 18.64
CA ALA A 144 -6.41 -4.18 18.71
C ALA A 144 -5.90 -3.78 17.30
N MET A 145 -5.91 -4.72 16.37
CA MET A 145 -5.50 -4.49 14.99
C MET A 145 -6.40 -3.45 14.29
N ILE A 146 -7.72 -3.60 14.37
CA ILE A 146 -8.65 -2.65 13.76
C ILE A 146 -8.57 -1.28 14.43
N GLU A 147 -8.49 -1.24 15.77
CA GLU A 147 -8.33 0.00 16.54
C GLU A 147 -7.08 0.78 16.13
N VAL A 148 -5.92 0.11 16.03
CA VAL A 148 -4.67 0.78 15.64
C VAL A 148 -4.70 1.18 14.16
N MET A 149 -5.25 0.32 13.30
CA MET A 149 -5.35 0.62 11.86
C MET A 149 -6.21 1.86 11.59
N TYR A 150 -7.35 1.98 12.26
CA TYR A 150 -8.23 3.14 12.13
C TYR A 150 -7.73 4.33 12.94
N GLY A 151 -7.40 4.15 14.22
CA GLY A 151 -7.03 5.25 15.13
C GLY A 151 -5.71 5.93 14.79
N CYS A 152 -4.82 5.27 14.04
CA CYS A 152 -3.52 5.80 13.63
C CYS A 152 -3.38 5.93 12.09
N GLY A 153 -4.35 5.51 11.32
CA GLY A 153 -4.34 5.58 9.86
C GLY A 153 -3.18 4.81 9.21
N LEU A 154 -2.71 3.70 9.81
CA LEU A 154 -1.55 2.96 9.33
C LEU A 154 -1.79 2.25 8.00
N ARG A 155 -0.74 2.14 7.18
CA ARG A 155 -0.74 1.19 6.05
C ARG A 155 -0.71 -0.24 6.59
N VAL A 156 -1.31 -1.19 5.85
CA VAL A 156 -1.29 -2.60 6.27
C VAL A 156 0.13 -3.14 6.49
N SER A 157 1.11 -2.72 5.69
CA SER A 157 2.51 -3.11 5.86
C SER A 157 3.13 -2.53 7.13
N GLU A 158 2.78 -1.31 7.51
CA GLU A 158 3.21 -0.66 8.75
C GLU A 158 2.60 -1.36 9.96
N LEU A 159 1.31 -1.68 9.88
CA LEU A 159 0.59 -2.41 10.93
C LEU A 159 1.20 -3.78 11.24
N ILE A 160 1.41 -4.61 10.21
CA ILE A 160 1.97 -5.97 10.39
C ILE A 160 3.45 -5.98 10.76
N GLY A 161 4.17 -4.89 10.45
CA GLY A 161 5.57 -4.69 10.80
C GLY A 161 5.80 -4.00 12.14
N LEU A 162 4.75 -3.54 12.83
CA LEU A 162 4.84 -2.81 14.08
C LEU A 162 5.50 -3.69 15.17
N GLN A 163 6.50 -3.12 15.84
CA GLN A 163 7.23 -3.76 16.93
C GLN A 163 6.77 -3.24 18.30
N ILE A 164 6.91 -4.04 19.34
CA ILE A 164 6.57 -3.61 20.72
C ILE A 164 7.48 -2.45 21.13
N SER A 165 8.75 -2.51 20.75
CA SER A 165 9.74 -1.45 20.99
C SER A 165 9.44 -0.14 20.26
N ASP A 166 8.54 -0.15 19.27
CA ASP A 166 8.09 1.05 18.56
C ASP A 166 6.93 1.78 19.25
N ILE A 167 6.45 1.27 20.40
CA ILE A 167 5.30 1.84 21.13
C ILE A 167 5.79 2.68 22.30
N TYR A 168 5.72 3.98 22.20
CA TYR A 168 6.03 4.92 23.28
C TYR A 168 4.79 5.13 24.15
N ARG A 169 4.58 4.18 25.11
CA ARG A 169 3.35 4.12 25.92
C ARG A 169 3.09 5.40 26.70
N ASN A 170 4.12 5.96 27.33
CA ASN A 170 3.98 7.15 28.18
C ASN A 170 3.75 8.42 27.36
N ASP A 171 4.30 8.45 26.16
CA ASP A 171 4.22 9.62 25.28
C ASP A 171 3.00 9.55 24.35
N GLY A 172 2.35 8.38 24.22
CA GLY A 172 1.20 8.16 23.36
C GLY A 172 1.53 8.27 21.87
N PHE A 173 2.67 7.69 21.44
CA PHE A 173 3.10 7.67 20.05
C PHE A 173 3.53 6.28 19.61
N LEU A 174 3.40 6.04 18.31
CA LEU A 174 3.96 4.91 17.60
C LEU A 174 5.06 5.42 16.66
N ARG A 175 6.24 4.79 16.68
CA ARG A 175 7.27 4.99 15.67
C ARG A 175 6.95 4.10 14.48
N ILE A 176 6.72 4.69 13.33
CA ILE A 176 6.35 3.99 12.10
C ILE A 176 7.45 4.13 11.07
N ILE A 177 7.95 2.99 10.59
CA ILE A 177 8.95 2.93 9.52
C ILE A 177 8.21 2.79 8.18
N GLY A 178 8.30 3.80 7.33
CA GLY A 178 7.65 3.87 6.03
C GLY A 178 8.55 3.42 4.87
N LYS A 179 8.12 3.73 3.65
CA LYS A 179 8.88 3.44 2.43
C LYS A 179 10.23 4.15 2.46
N GLY A 180 11.31 3.43 2.12
CA GLY A 180 12.69 3.97 2.12
C GLY A 180 13.24 4.16 3.53
N SER A 181 12.79 3.37 4.50
CA SER A 181 13.23 3.44 5.92
C SER A 181 13.04 4.81 6.57
N LYS A 182 12.16 5.65 6.02
CA LYS A 182 11.81 6.94 6.66
C LYS A 182 10.94 6.68 7.87
N GLU A 183 11.36 7.22 9.01
CA GLU A 183 10.63 7.13 10.27
C GLU A 183 9.68 8.32 10.44
N ARG A 184 8.55 8.07 11.10
CA ARG A 184 7.65 9.11 11.58
C ARG A 184 7.01 8.71 12.89
N LEU A 185 6.68 9.69 13.72
CA LEU A 185 5.86 9.49 14.91
C LEU A 185 4.37 9.69 14.53
N VAL A 186 3.54 8.74 14.96
CA VAL A 186 2.09 8.80 14.76
C VAL A 186 1.46 8.76 16.15
N PRO A 187 0.66 9.77 16.53
CA PRO A 187 -0.01 9.75 17.81
C PRO A 187 -1.03 8.62 17.87
N ILE A 188 -1.20 8.04 19.06
CA ILE A 188 -2.21 7.02 19.37
C ILE A 188 -3.04 7.48 20.56
N GLY A 189 -4.36 7.45 20.41
CA GLY A 189 -5.26 7.84 21.50
C GLY A 189 -5.30 6.81 22.62
N ASP A 190 -5.60 7.27 23.84
CA ASP A 190 -5.56 6.48 25.07
C ASP A 190 -6.43 5.22 25.00
N SER A 191 -7.61 5.29 24.38
CA SER A 191 -8.51 4.14 24.22
C SER A 191 -7.90 3.06 23.33
N SER A 192 -7.31 3.43 22.19
CA SER A 192 -6.64 2.51 21.28
C SER A 192 -5.38 1.94 21.90
N LEU A 193 -4.61 2.75 22.63
CA LEU A 193 -3.43 2.33 23.36
C LEU A 193 -3.80 1.30 24.45
N LYS A 194 -4.86 1.53 25.21
CA LYS A 194 -5.38 0.61 26.20
C LYS A 194 -5.74 -0.75 25.59
N ILE A 195 -6.48 -0.75 24.49
CA ILE A 195 -6.88 -1.98 23.79
C ILE A 195 -5.65 -2.71 23.22
N LEU A 196 -4.68 -1.98 22.70
CA LEU A 196 -3.42 -2.54 22.20
C LEU A 196 -2.66 -3.27 23.32
N PHE A 197 -2.52 -2.65 24.51
CA PHE A 197 -1.84 -3.26 25.63
C PHE A 197 -2.65 -4.41 26.27
N GLN A 198 -3.97 -4.37 26.29
CA GLN A 198 -4.79 -5.52 26.66
C GLN A 198 -4.49 -6.75 25.79
N TYR A 199 -4.22 -6.56 24.51
CA TYR A 199 -3.80 -7.65 23.64
C TYR A 199 -2.35 -8.07 23.94
N ILE A 200 -1.41 -7.13 24.02
CA ILE A 200 0.04 -7.42 24.20
C ILE A 200 0.30 -8.12 25.53
N GLU A 201 -0.27 -7.60 26.61
CA GLU A 201 -0.08 -8.09 27.98
C GLU A 201 -1.03 -9.26 28.34
N GLY A 202 -1.99 -9.57 27.45
CA GLY A 202 -2.96 -10.65 27.62
C GLY A 202 -2.82 -11.75 26.56
N ALA A 203 -3.71 -11.74 25.57
CA ALA A 203 -3.83 -12.84 24.61
C ALA A 203 -2.54 -13.13 23.81
N ARG A 204 -1.70 -12.12 23.56
CA ARG A 204 -0.42 -12.32 22.86
C ARG A 204 0.56 -13.19 23.65
N LEU A 205 0.53 -13.15 24.98
CA LEU A 205 1.43 -13.96 25.84
C LEU A 205 1.18 -15.48 25.70
N HIS A 206 0.00 -15.87 25.24
CA HIS A 206 -0.33 -17.28 24.99
C HIS A 206 0.18 -17.78 23.62
N ILE A 207 0.82 -16.93 22.84
CA ILE A 207 1.41 -17.28 21.53
C ILE A 207 2.94 -17.26 21.70
N THR A 208 3.60 -18.39 21.47
CA THR A 208 5.06 -18.46 21.47
C THR A 208 5.58 -17.87 20.14
N PRO A 209 6.22 -16.68 20.16
CA PRO A 209 6.73 -16.10 18.94
C PRO A 209 7.95 -16.88 18.45
N LYS A 210 8.10 -17.01 17.13
CA LYS A 210 9.37 -17.50 16.55
C LYS A 210 10.48 -16.47 16.78
N PRO A 211 11.77 -16.87 16.83
CA PRO A 211 12.89 -15.99 17.22
C PRO A 211 12.95 -14.64 16.46
N LYS A 212 12.58 -14.64 15.19
CA LYS A 212 12.55 -13.41 14.37
C LYS A 212 11.39 -12.46 14.69
N PHE A 213 10.38 -12.93 15.43
CA PHE A 213 9.10 -12.23 15.64
C PHE A 213 8.82 -11.93 17.12
N THR A 214 9.84 -12.03 17.98
CA THR A 214 9.69 -11.80 19.44
C THR A 214 9.17 -10.42 19.76
N ASP A 215 9.60 -9.41 19.00
CA ASP A 215 9.21 -8.02 19.17
C ASP A 215 8.01 -7.60 18.28
N THR A 216 7.53 -8.48 17.39
CA THR A 216 6.37 -8.18 16.52
C THR A 216 5.09 -8.09 17.35
N VAL A 217 4.31 -7.02 17.18
CA VAL A 217 3.04 -6.80 17.90
C VAL A 217 2.01 -7.85 17.49
N PHE A 218 1.65 -7.91 16.21
CA PHE A 218 0.53 -8.73 15.74
C PHE A 218 1.00 -10.08 15.21
N LEU A 219 0.79 -11.11 16.02
CA LEU A 219 1.17 -12.49 15.69
C LEU A 219 -0.03 -13.31 15.17
N ASN A 220 0.27 -14.23 14.25
CA ASN A 220 -0.65 -15.31 13.91
C ASN A 220 -0.50 -16.48 14.91
N SER A 221 -1.37 -17.50 14.81
CA SER A 221 -1.34 -18.69 15.69
C SER A 221 -0.04 -19.51 15.60
N ARG A 222 0.79 -19.28 14.56
CA ARG A 222 2.08 -19.97 14.37
C ARG A 222 3.26 -19.19 14.95
N GLY A 223 3.02 -18.08 15.63
CA GLY A 223 4.06 -17.22 16.23
C GLY A 223 4.86 -16.41 15.21
N THR A 224 4.33 -16.16 14.02
CA THR A 224 4.91 -15.25 13.00
C THR A 224 4.02 -14.03 12.82
N SER A 225 4.52 -12.97 12.15
CA SER A 225 3.71 -11.80 11.79
C SER A 225 2.49 -12.20 10.97
N LEU A 226 1.43 -11.39 11.03
CA LEU A 226 0.32 -11.46 10.10
C LEU A 226 0.79 -11.15 8.68
N THR A 227 0.12 -11.74 7.68
CA THR A 227 0.30 -11.36 6.28
C THR A 227 -0.72 -10.29 5.88
N ARG A 228 -0.43 -9.51 4.83
CA ARG A 228 -1.38 -8.54 4.26
C ARG A 228 -2.70 -9.22 3.87
N GLN A 229 -2.62 -10.42 3.32
CA GLN A 229 -3.78 -11.21 2.92
C GLN A 229 -4.63 -11.62 4.14
N MET A 230 -4.02 -12.03 5.25
CA MET A 230 -4.76 -12.34 6.49
C MET A 230 -5.50 -11.11 7.02
N VAL A 231 -4.85 -9.94 7.06
CA VAL A 231 -5.51 -8.69 7.48
C VAL A 231 -6.70 -8.38 6.58
N PHE A 232 -6.53 -8.51 5.26
CA PHE A 232 -7.62 -8.30 4.30
C PHE A 232 -8.80 -9.25 4.56
N LEU A 233 -8.53 -10.55 4.77
CA LEU A 233 -9.58 -11.54 5.04
C LEU A 233 -10.32 -11.26 6.35
N ILE A 234 -9.61 -10.85 7.42
CA ILE A 234 -10.22 -10.47 8.70
C ILE A 234 -11.15 -9.26 8.52
N VAL A 235 -10.69 -8.23 7.80
CA VAL A 235 -11.47 -7.02 7.53
C VAL A 235 -12.72 -7.36 6.71
N LYS A 236 -12.58 -8.19 5.69
CA LYS A 236 -13.67 -8.64 4.83
C LYS A 236 -14.72 -9.43 5.61
N ASP A 237 -14.31 -10.42 6.41
CA ASP A 237 -15.21 -11.21 7.25
C ASP A 237 -15.99 -10.32 8.25
N LEU A 238 -15.32 -9.36 8.88
CA LEU A 238 -15.97 -8.41 9.78
C LEU A 238 -17.00 -7.52 9.06
N ALA A 239 -16.69 -7.08 7.85
CA ALA A 239 -17.62 -6.29 7.04
C ALA A 239 -18.87 -7.10 6.66
N GLU A 240 -18.68 -8.32 6.15
CA GLU A 240 -19.75 -9.23 5.77
C GLU A 240 -20.67 -9.57 6.96
N LYS A 241 -20.09 -9.88 8.13
CA LYS A 241 -20.83 -10.14 9.38
C LYS A 241 -21.71 -8.97 9.83
N ASN A 242 -21.28 -7.75 9.52
CA ASN A 242 -22.02 -6.54 9.90
C ASN A 242 -22.93 -5.99 8.80
N GLY A 243 -23.08 -6.72 7.69
CA GLY A 243 -23.95 -6.33 6.57
C GLY A 243 -23.44 -5.11 5.82
N ILE A 244 -22.14 -4.83 5.86
CA ILE A 244 -21.54 -3.72 5.13
C ILE A 244 -21.28 -4.17 3.70
N THR A 245 -21.98 -3.56 2.74
CA THR A 245 -21.96 -3.92 1.31
C THR A 245 -20.85 -3.23 0.53
N LYS A 246 -20.19 -2.25 1.13
CA LYS A 246 -19.05 -1.52 0.54
C LYS A 246 -17.85 -2.47 0.29
N VAL A 247 -17.09 -2.20 -0.76
CA VAL A 247 -15.84 -2.93 -1.03
C VAL A 247 -14.75 -2.43 -0.07
N ILE A 248 -14.52 -3.19 1.00
CA ILE A 248 -13.63 -2.79 2.09
C ILE A 248 -12.28 -3.48 1.99
N SER A 249 -11.26 -2.71 2.23
CA SER A 249 -9.88 -3.14 2.33
C SER A 249 -9.18 -2.42 3.49
N PRO A 250 -7.98 -2.83 3.90
CA PRO A 250 -7.18 -2.07 4.88
C PRO A 250 -6.94 -0.60 4.48
N HIS A 251 -6.90 -0.30 3.18
CA HIS A 251 -6.78 1.08 2.68
C HIS A 251 -8.03 1.91 2.96
N THR A 252 -9.21 1.29 3.01
CA THR A 252 -10.46 1.96 3.36
C THR A 252 -10.42 2.55 4.76
N PHE A 253 -9.87 1.84 5.75
CA PHE A 253 -9.69 2.36 7.12
C PHE A 253 -8.79 3.58 7.17
N ARG A 254 -7.67 3.55 6.45
CA ARG A 254 -6.76 4.69 6.37
C ARG A 254 -7.40 5.89 5.65
N HIS A 255 -8.20 5.64 4.62
CA HIS A 255 -8.94 6.68 3.93
C HIS A 255 -10.01 7.28 4.84
N SER A 256 -10.76 6.43 5.57
CA SER A 256 -11.75 6.87 6.56
C SER A 256 -11.11 7.69 7.70
N PHE A 257 -9.94 7.28 8.20
CA PHE A 257 -9.17 8.07 9.17
C PHE A 257 -8.89 9.49 8.65
N ALA A 258 -8.35 9.59 7.43
CA ALA A 258 -8.04 10.89 6.83
C ALA A 258 -9.30 11.76 6.64
N THR A 259 -10.36 11.16 6.08
CA THR A 259 -11.63 11.84 5.82
C THR A 259 -12.26 12.35 7.11
N HIS A 260 -12.35 11.50 8.14
CA HIS A 260 -12.95 11.88 9.41
C HIS A 260 -12.19 12.98 10.14
N LEU A 261 -10.85 12.98 10.07
CA LEU A 261 -10.05 14.07 10.62
C LEU A 261 -10.34 15.40 9.89
N LEU A 262 -10.35 15.36 8.55
CA LEU A 262 -10.59 16.57 7.74
C LEU A 262 -12.03 17.08 7.90
N GLU A 263 -13.03 16.21 7.93
CA GLU A 263 -14.43 16.57 8.22
C GLU A 263 -14.59 17.11 9.64
N GLY A 264 -13.78 16.62 10.57
CA GLY A 264 -13.71 17.15 11.92
C GLY A 264 -13.10 18.56 12.02
N GLY A 265 -12.42 19.03 10.96
CA GLY A 265 -11.75 20.33 10.90
C GLY A 265 -10.23 20.30 11.11
N ALA A 266 -9.62 19.11 11.05
CA ALA A 266 -8.16 18.97 11.20
C ALA A 266 -7.41 19.65 10.04
N ASN A 267 -6.23 20.20 10.35
CA ASN A 267 -5.35 20.77 9.36
C ASN A 267 -4.83 19.69 8.40
N LEU A 268 -4.95 19.94 7.09
CA LEU A 268 -4.53 18.99 6.03
C LEU A 268 -3.06 18.58 6.16
N LEU A 269 -2.17 19.51 6.52
CA LEU A 269 -0.74 19.23 6.67
C LEU A 269 -0.48 18.28 7.84
N ALA A 270 -1.17 18.44 8.97
CA ALA A 270 -1.07 17.52 10.10
C ALA A 270 -1.53 16.11 9.72
N VAL A 271 -2.64 15.99 8.99
CA VAL A 271 -3.14 14.70 8.47
C VAL A 271 -2.15 14.08 7.51
N GLN A 272 -1.58 14.84 6.58
CA GLN A 272 -0.57 14.36 5.62
C GLN A 272 0.69 13.86 6.32
N GLN A 273 1.15 14.54 7.37
CA GLN A 273 2.30 14.14 8.16
C GLN A 273 2.04 12.83 8.92
N MET A 274 0.90 12.69 9.59
CA MET A 274 0.49 11.43 10.24
C MET A 274 0.46 10.27 9.25
N LEU A 275 -0.01 10.52 8.05
CA LEU A 275 -0.09 9.52 7.00
C LEU A 275 1.27 9.21 6.34
N GLY A 276 2.26 10.08 6.43
CA GLY A 276 3.57 9.92 5.79
C GLY A 276 3.46 9.93 4.26
N HIS A 277 2.82 10.96 3.69
CA HIS A 277 2.79 11.21 2.26
C HIS A 277 4.08 11.93 1.85
N ALA A 278 4.86 11.31 0.95
CA ALA A 278 6.19 11.78 0.55
C ALA A 278 6.17 12.92 -0.50
N SER A 279 5.02 13.35 -0.98
CA SER A 279 4.93 14.35 -2.04
C SER A 279 4.11 15.57 -1.64
N VAL A 280 4.78 16.57 -1.09
CA VAL A 280 4.37 17.95 -1.30
C VAL A 280 5.59 18.72 -1.73
N SER A 281 5.56 19.31 -2.93
CA SER A 281 6.61 20.19 -3.49
C SER A 281 6.75 21.52 -2.74
N THR A 282 6.44 21.54 -1.44
CA THR A 282 6.52 22.69 -0.54
C THR A 282 7.28 22.34 0.73
N THR A 283 8.36 21.59 0.61
CA THR A 283 9.18 21.13 1.75
C THR A 283 9.93 22.24 2.46
N GLU A 284 9.94 23.46 1.94
CA GLU A 284 10.75 24.56 2.51
C GLU A 284 10.03 25.46 3.52
N ILE A 285 8.71 25.40 3.67
CA ILE A 285 7.99 26.38 4.52
C ILE A 285 7.47 25.79 5.85
N TYR A 286 7.36 24.47 6.00
CA TYR A 286 6.73 23.85 7.18
C TYR A 286 7.52 22.67 7.76
N THR A 287 8.77 22.90 8.17
CA THR A 287 9.67 21.85 8.65
C THR A 287 9.40 21.36 10.08
N HIS A 288 8.49 21.97 10.86
CA HIS A 288 8.26 21.56 12.25
C HIS A 288 6.78 21.67 12.65
N ILE A 289 5.97 20.70 12.25
CA ILE A 289 4.74 20.43 13.00
C ILE A 289 5.18 19.68 14.26
N SER A 290 4.93 20.25 15.44
CA SER A 290 5.32 19.64 16.71
C SER A 290 4.50 18.36 16.97
N ASP A 291 5.09 17.41 17.72
CA ASP A 291 4.40 16.19 18.15
C ASP A 291 3.15 16.53 18.99
N GLU A 292 3.20 17.65 19.73
CA GLU A 292 2.07 18.19 20.48
C GLU A 292 0.90 18.56 19.55
N LEU A 293 1.16 19.28 18.44
CA LEU A 293 0.13 19.63 17.48
C LEU A 293 -0.48 18.39 16.79
N LEU A 294 0.31 17.35 16.52
CA LEU A 294 -0.21 16.08 15.98
C LEU A 294 -1.14 15.40 16.98
N ARG A 295 -0.77 15.38 18.27
CA ARG A 295 -1.60 14.83 19.35
C ARG A 295 -2.90 15.63 19.51
N ASP A 296 -2.81 16.96 19.57
CA ASP A 296 -3.98 17.84 19.68
C ASP A 296 -4.91 17.69 18.48
N THR A 297 -4.35 17.56 17.29
CA THR A 297 -5.13 17.30 16.08
C THR A 297 -5.91 15.99 16.20
N LEU A 298 -5.25 14.93 16.65
CA LEU A 298 -5.90 13.62 16.81
C LEU A 298 -7.01 13.68 17.87
N THR A 299 -6.71 14.23 19.04
CA THR A 299 -7.65 14.28 20.17
C THR A 299 -8.83 15.21 19.94
N SER A 300 -8.65 16.30 19.19
CA SER A 300 -9.70 17.29 18.95
C SER A 300 -10.62 16.91 17.80
N TYR A 301 -10.09 16.25 16.76
CA TYR A 301 -10.81 16.08 15.51
C TYR A 301 -11.15 14.64 15.14
N HIS A 302 -10.44 13.63 15.71
CA HIS A 302 -10.74 12.24 15.40
C HIS A 302 -11.96 11.74 16.19
N PRO A 303 -12.99 11.13 15.54
CA PRO A 303 -14.24 10.72 16.21
C PRO A 303 -14.03 9.77 17.39
N ARG A 304 -13.00 8.93 17.34
CA ARG A 304 -12.68 7.95 18.37
C ARG A 304 -12.15 8.54 19.67
N PHE A 305 -11.61 9.76 19.62
CA PHE A 305 -10.90 10.40 20.77
C PHE A 305 -11.55 11.68 21.24
N ARG A 306 -12.59 12.19 20.57
CA ARG A 306 -13.40 13.30 21.09
C ARG A 306 -13.99 12.88 22.44
N LYS A 307 -13.68 13.63 23.50
CA LYS A 307 -14.45 13.56 24.75
C LYS A 307 -15.82 14.20 24.43
N ILE A 308 -16.87 13.37 24.44
CA ILE A 308 -18.26 13.85 24.42
C ILE A 308 -18.56 14.50 25.76
#